data_408d00e34bf50959eaf3df11da0bea21
#
_entry.id   408d00e34bf50959eaf3df11da0bea21
#
_cell.length_a   1.000
_cell.length_b   1.000
_cell.length_c   1.000
_cell.angle_alpha   90.00
_cell.angle_beta   90.00
_cell.angle_gamma   90.00
#
_symmetry.space_group_name_H-M   'P 1'
#
loop_
_entity.id
_entity.type
_entity.pdbx_description
1 polymer ?
#
loop_
_entity_poly.entity_id
_entity_poly.type
_entity_poly.pdbx_seq_one_letter_code
_entity_poly.pdbx_strand_id
1 'polypeptide(L)'
;MNLAFDYKSVAIGLSEHTNGKVVTAYGQTEVTRDLCEVRDKAGSATVYEAADVAIHDIDTPHPWVSYAKDGVTHRIDCDLVAGCDGYHGVSRRSVPESAITTYEKIYPFGWLGLLSDTRTVAHEVVYANTARGFALCSMRSMTRSRYYI
;
A
#
# COMPACT_ATOMS: atom_id res chain seq x y z
N MET A 1 -2.84 16.55 12.89
CA MET A 1 -3.47 15.27 13.28
C MET A 1 -4.20 15.47 14.58
N ASN A 2 -5.43 14.94 14.71
CA ASN A 2 -6.24 15.10 15.91
C ASN A 2 -6.49 13.74 16.58
N LEU A 3 -6.33 13.68 17.89
CA LEU A 3 -6.72 12.56 18.73
C LEU A 3 -7.96 12.95 19.53
N ALA A 4 -9.04 12.18 19.42
CA ALA A 4 -10.27 12.40 20.12
C ALA A 4 -10.56 11.19 21.05
N PHE A 5 -10.72 11.43 22.34
CA PHE A 5 -11.00 10.43 23.36
C PHE A 5 -11.70 11.07 24.55
N ASP A 6 -12.61 10.37 25.19
CA ASP A 6 -13.32 10.81 26.39
C ASP A 6 -13.87 12.25 26.31
N TYR A 7 -14.52 12.57 25.18
CA TYR A 7 -15.06 13.92 24.88
C TYR A 7 -14.01 15.05 24.83
N LYS A 8 -12.71 14.70 24.75
CA LYS A 8 -11.60 15.61 24.57
C LYS A 8 -11.01 15.45 23.15
N SER A 9 -10.47 16.53 22.65
CA SER A 9 -9.71 16.50 21.39
C SER A 9 -8.35 17.17 21.60
N VAL A 10 -7.29 16.51 21.15
CA VAL A 10 -5.92 17.00 21.24
C VAL A 10 -5.35 17.08 19.82
N ALA A 11 -4.95 18.27 19.42
CA ALA A 11 -4.24 18.48 18.15
C ALA A 11 -2.75 18.20 18.35
N ILE A 12 -2.17 17.40 17.46
CA ILE A 12 -0.73 17.15 17.39
C ILE A 12 -0.19 17.86 16.16
N GLY A 13 0.61 18.90 16.38
CA GLY A 13 1.31 19.68 15.36
C GLY A 13 2.53 18.91 14.83
N LEU A 14 2.35 18.01 13.88
CA LEU A 14 3.46 17.19 13.37
C LEU A 14 4.61 18.03 12.84
N SER A 15 4.33 19.11 12.12
CA SER A 15 5.36 20.01 11.57
C SER A 15 6.20 20.68 12.66
N GLU A 16 5.60 20.99 13.81
CA GLU A 16 6.28 21.61 14.95
C GLU A 16 7.30 20.66 15.59
N HIS A 17 6.98 19.35 15.61
CA HIS A 17 7.81 18.31 16.22
C HIS A 17 8.81 17.67 15.25
N THR A 18 8.74 17.98 13.96
CA THR A 18 9.53 17.30 12.91
C THR A 18 10.32 18.26 12.02
N ASN A 19 10.60 19.48 12.49
CA ASN A 19 11.28 20.53 11.72
C ASN A 19 10.59 20.81 10.37
N GLY A 20 9.27 20.99 10.41
CA GLY A 20 8.47 21.38 9.24
C GLY A 20 8.02 20.22 8.33
N LYS A 21 8.34 18.97 8.67
CA LYS A 21 7.86 17.83 7.87
C LYS A 21 6.37 17.60 8.09
N VAL A 22 5.69 17.18 7.04
CA VAL A 22 4.25 16.91 7.05
C VAL A 22 3.95 15.49 6.58
N VAL A 23 2.78 14.99 6.94
CA VAL A 23 2.24 13.74 6.43
C VAL A 23 1.10 14.08 5.47
N THR A 24 1.16 13.54 4.27
CA THR A 24 0.11 13.71 3.28
C THR A 24 -0.75 12.46 3.21
N ALA A 25 -2.06 12.60 3.39
CA ALA A 25 -3.01 11.54 3.12
C ALA A 25 -3.22 11.44 1.61
N TYR A 26 -2.63 10.41 0.99
CA TYR A 26 -2.73 10.18 -0.44
C TYR A 26 -3.33 8.80 -0.72
N GLY A 27 -4.30 8.71 -1.63
CA GLY A 27 -4.97 7.45 -1.95
C GLY A 27 -4.02 6.48 -2.64
N GLN A 28 -4.00 5.23 -2.20
CA GLN A 28 -3.14 4.20 -2.82
C GLN A 28 -3.37 4.10 -4.33
N THR A 29 -4.62 4.11 -4.78
CA THR A 29 -4.97 4.08 -6.21
C THR A 29 -4.40 5.27 -6.96
N GLU A 30 -4.46 6.47 -6.36
CA GLU A 30 -3.93 7.69 -6.96
C GLU A 30 -2.40 7.64 -7.07
N VAL A 31 -1.72 7.22 -5.99
CA VAL A 31 -0.25 7.04 -6.00
C VAL A 31 0.16 6.03 -7.09
N THR A 32 -0.54 4.90 -7.17
CA THR A 32 -0.24 3.88 -8.18
C THR A 32 -0.42 4.42 -9.59
N ARG A 33 -1.51 5.14 -9.84
CA ARG A 33 -1.75 5.79 -11.15
C ARG A 33 -0.63 6.76 -11.50
N ASP A 34 -0.28 7.66 -10.59
CA ASP A 34 0.74 8.67 -10.84
C ASP A 34 2.11 8.04 -11.10
N LEU A 35 2.45 6.96 -10.39
CA LEU A 35 3.69 6.20 -10.62
C LEU A 35 3.68 5.49 -11.98
N CYS A 36 2.55 4.90 -12.40
CA CYS A 36 2.41 4.33 -13.73
C CYS A 36 2.59 5.39 -14.82
N GLU A 37 1.95 6.55 -14.68
CA GLU A 37 2.10 7.66 -15.62
C GLU A 37 3.56 8.16 -15.74
N VAL A 38 4.27 8.24 -14.61
CA VAL A 38 5.69 8.63 -14.62
C VAL A 38 6.54 7.60 -15.36
N ARG A 39 6.28 6.31 -15.14
CA ARG A 39 6.98 5.23 -15.86
C ARG A 39 6.73 5.27 -17.37
N ASP A 40 5.48 5.45 -17.76
CA ASP A 40 5.09 5.53 -19.17
C ASP A 40 5.75 6.73 -19.86
N LYS A 41 5.72 7.91 -19.21
CA LYS A 41 6.41 9.11 -19.70
C LYS A 41 7.93 8.95 -19.82
N ALA A 42 8.53 8.15 -18.95
CA ALA A 42 9.95 7.84 -18.97
C ALA A 42 10.32 6.77 -20.02
N GLY A 43 9.35 6.17 -20.70
CA GLY A 43 9.57 5.08 -21.64
C GLY A 43 10.07 3.79 -20.96
N SER A 44 9.84 3.62 -19.66
CA SER A 44 10.25 2.43 -18.93
C SER A 44 9.40 1.22 -19.36
N ALA A 45 10.05 0.13 -19.72
CA ALA A 45 9.35 -1.09 -20.10
C ALA A 45 8.43 -1.57 -18.96
N THR A 46 7.15 -1.69 -19.25
CA THR A 46 6.13 -2.18 -18.31
C THR A 46 5.22 -3.18 -19.05
N VAL A 47 5.08 -4.36 -18.51
CA VAL A 47 4.18 -5.38 -19.05
C VAL A 47 2.98 -5.49 -18.13
N TYR A 48 1.83 -5.03 -18.60
CA TYR A 48 0.55 -5.14 -17.91
C TYR A 48 -0.13 -6.47 -18.24
N GLU A 49 -0.95 -6.97 -17.32
CA GLU A 49 -1.72 -8.20 -17.50
C GLU A 49 -0.84 -9.44 -17.79
N ALA A 50 0.35 -9.48 -17.20
CA ALA A 50 1.21 -10.64 -17.26
C ALA A 50 0.62 -11.77 -16.41
N ALA A 51 0.44 -12.94 -17.01
CA ALA A 51 -0.02 -14.16 -16.35
C ALA A 51 1.15 -15.14 -16.11
N ASP A 52 0.93 -16.13 -15.26
CA ASP A 52 1.88 -17.24 -15.02
C ASP A 52 3.32 -16.77 -14.72
N VAL A 53 3.43 -15.70 -13.95
CA VAL A 53 4.73 -15.14 -13.59
C VAL A 53 5.47 -16.11 -12.67
N ALA A 54 6.71 -16.44 -13.02
CA ALA A 54 7.59 -17.28 -12.20
C ALA A 54 9.00 -16.68 -12.17
N ILE A 55 9.66 -16.81 -11.01
CA ILE A 55 11.03 -16.36 -10.78
C ILE A 55 11.92 -17.61 -10.73
N HIS A 56 13.03 -17.57 -11.41
CA HIS A 56 13.95 -18.67 -11.55
C HIS A 56 15.36 -18.26 -11.16
N ASP A 57 16.15 -19.21 -10.68
CA ASP A 57 17.59 -19.07 -10.37
C ASP A 57 17.90 -17.89 -9.45
N ILE A 58 17.01 -17.61 -8.49
CA ILE A 58 17.06 -16.45 -7.58
C ILE A 58 18.31 -16.43 -6.69
N ASP A 59 18.92 -17.59 -6.45
CA ASP A 59 20.12 -17.81 -5.64
C ASP A 59 21.41 -17.82 -6.48
N THR A 60 21.33 -17.46 -7.74
CA THR A 60 22.47 -17.39 -8.66
C THR A 60 22.76 -15.95 -9.11
N PRO A 61 23.92 -15.70 -9.75
CA PRO A 61 24.21 -14.40 -10.36
C PRO A 61 23.34 -14.04 -11.59
N HIS A 62 22.54 -14.99 -12.06
CA HIS A 62 21.78 -14.84 -13.32
C HIS A 62 20.31 -15.22 -13.13
N PRO A 63 19.58 -14.52 -12.23
CA PRO A 63 18.16 -14.73 -12.06
C PRO A 63 17.40 -14.34 -13.32
N TRP A 64 16.27 -14.98 -13.54
CA TRP A 64 15.39 -14.62 -14.65
C TRP A 64 13.92 -14.80 -14.29
N VAL A 65 13.05 -14.13 -15.03
CA VAL A 65 11.60 -14.16 -14.84
C VAL A 65 10.94 -14.66 -16.12
N SER A 66 10.00 -15.61 -15.98
CA SER A 66 9.08 -15.97 -17.05
C SER A 66 7.69 -15.41 -16.79
N TYR A 67 6.97 -15.08 -17.83
CA TYR A 67 5.56 -14.69 -17.78
C TYR A 67 4.84 -15.03 -19.09
N ALA A 68 3.53 -15.18 -19.04
CA ALA A 68 2.70 -15.34 -20.21
C ALA A 68 1.98 -14.03 -20.55
N LYS A 69 1.96 -13.66 -21.82
CA LYS A 69 1.20 -12.53 -22.36
C LYS A 69 0.66 -12.90 -23.73
N ASP A 70 -0.64 -12.70 -23.94
CA ASP A 70 -1.34 -13.00 -25.21
C ASP A 70 -1.10 -14.45 -25.72
N GLY A 71 -1.04 -15.41 -24.79
CA GLY A 71 -0.82 -16.83 -25.08
C GLY A 71 0.63 -17.19 -25.41
N VAL A 72 1.57 -16.26 -25.32
CA VAL A 72 3.00 -16.47 -25.55
C VAL A 72 3.77 -16.39 -24.22
N THR A 73 4.69 -17.32 -24.01
CA THR A 73 5.60 -17.27 -22.87
C THR A 73 6.84 -16.41 -23.23
N HIS A 74 7.14 -15.48 -22.32
CA HIS A 74 8.28 -14.58 -22.42
C HIS A 74 9.28 -14.86 -21.30
N ARG A 75 10.54 -14.46 -21.52
CA ARG A 75 11.63 -14.52 -20.56
C ARG A 75 12.32 -13.17 -20.47
N ILE A 76 12.66 -12.79 -19.22
CA ILE A 76 13.49 -11.62 -18.91
C ILE A 76 14.68 -12.11 -18.10
N ASP A 77 15.89 -11.95 -18.60
CA ASP A 77 17.13 -12.19 -17.87
C ASP A 77 17.45 -10.92 -17.07
N CYS A 78 17.84 -11.06 -15.81
CA CYS A 78 18.02 -9.96 -14.88
C CYS A 78 19.33 -10.11 -14.09
N ASP A 79 19.88 -8.99 -13.62
CA ASP A 79 20.93 -8.99 -12.60
C ASP A 79 20.33 -9.04 -11.17
N LEU A 80 19.09 -8.55 -11.03
CA LEU A 80 18.37 -8.50 -9.77
C LEU A 80 16.86 -8.56 -10.01
N VAL A 81 16.15 -9.28 -9.13
CA VAL A 81 14.68 -9.29 -9.08
C VAL A 81 14.21 -8.63 -7.80
N ALA A 82 13.40 -7.57 -7.91
CA ALA A 82 12.75 -6.92 -6.80
C ALA A 82 11.29 -7.35 -6.70
N GLY A 83 10.95 -8.13 -5.69
CA GLY A 83 9.57 -8.58 -5.43
C GLY A 83 8.74 -7.48 -4.76
N CYS A 84 7.88 -6.81 -5.53
CA CYS A 84 6.97 -5.76 -5.06
C CYS A 84 5.50 -6.18 -5.21
N ASP A 85 5.22 -7.47 -5.20
CA ASP A 85 3.96 -8.12 -5.55
C ASP A 85 3.08 -8.49 -4.34
N GLY A 86 3.40 -7.95 -3.16
CA GLY A 86 2.62 -8.06 -1.94
C GLY A 86 2.68 -9.45 -1.28
N TYR A 87 1.83 -9.66 -0.28
CA TYR A 87 1.85 -10.87 0.55
C TYR A 87 1.57 -12.16 -0.24
N HIS A 88 0.67 -12.12 -1.19
CA HIS A 88 0.26 -13.27 -2.00
C HIS A 88 1.06 -13.42 -3.30
N GLY A 89 2.03 -12.55 -3.53
CA GLY A 89 2.82 -12.55 -4.74
C GLY A 89 3.69 -13.80 -4.92
N VAL A 90 4.13 -14.00 -6.15
CA VAL A 90 5.00 -15.14 -6.51
C VAL A 90 6.38 -15.00 -5.89
N SER A 91 6.88 -13.77 -5.70
CA SER A 91 8.22 -13.51 -5.17
C SER A 91 8.45 -14.15 -3.80
N ARG A 92 7.48 -14.00 -2.88
CA ARG A 92 7.57 -14.62 -1.55
C ARG A 92 7.68 -16.15 -1.63
N ARG A 93 6.93 -16.76 -2.53
CA ARG A 93 6.91 -18.24 -2.71
C ARG A 93 8.16 -18.76 -3.40
N SER A 94 8.89 -17.91 -4.10
CA SER A 94 10.15 -18.27 -4.77
C SER A 94 11.35 -18.30 -3.82
N VAL A 95 11.24 -17.71 -2.63
CA VAL A 95 12.30 -17.75 -1.60
C VAL A 95 12.22 -19.10 -0.87
N PRO A 96 13.35 -19.83 -0.71
CA PRO A 96 13.36 -21.09 0.01
C PRO A 96 12.83 -20.95 1.44
N GLU A 97 12.04 -21.91 1.91
CA GLU A 97 11.48 -21.91 3.27
C GLU A 97 12.56 -21.80 4.36
N SER A 98 13.71 -22.38 4.11
CA SER A 98 14.86 -22.30 5.04
C SER A 98 15.41 -20.89 5.24
N ALA A 99 15.15 -19.97 4.31
CA ALA A 99 15.60 -18.59 4.36
C ALA A 99 14.53 -17.62 4.93
N ILE A 100 13.33 -18.12 5.24
CA ILE A 100 12.20 -17.30 5.70
C ILE A 100 11.78 -17.76 7.10
N THR A 101 11.63 -16.82 8.02
CA THR A 101 10.88 -17.01 9.26
C THR A 101 9.58 -16.27 9.17
N THR A 102 8.45 -16.99 9.24
CA THR A 102 7.11 -16.39 9.18
C THR A 102 6.52 -16.30 10.57
N TYR A 103 6.09 -15.11 10.94
CA TYR A 103 5.25 -14.86 12.12
C TYR A 103 3.89 -14.38 11.68
N GLU A 104 2.84 -15.07 12.12
CA GLU A 104 1.46 -14.71 11.80
C GLU A 104 0.65 -14.59 13.10
N LYS A 105 -0.13 -13.51 13.20
CA LYS A 105 -1.06 -13.29 14.29
C LYS A 105 -2.42 -12.89 13.74
N ILE A 106 -3.41 -13.69 14.01
CA ILE A 106 -4.80 -13.41 13.65
C ILE A 106 -5.43 -12.58 14.78
N TYR A 107 -5.94 -11.40 14.42
CA TYR A 107 -6.68 -10.55 15.36
C TYR A 107 -8.17 -10.86 15.30
N PRO A 108 -8.89 -10.87 16.46
CA PRO A 108 -10.31 -11.22 16.51
C PRO A 108 -11.22 -10.03 16.10
N PHE A 109 -10.78 -9.20 15.16
CA PHE A 109 -11.55 -8.10 14.64
C PHE A 109 -11.17 -7.80 13.19
N GLY A 110 -12.05 -7.15 12.46
CA GLY A 110 -11.81 -6.65 11.10
C GLY A 110 -11.92 -5.12 11.05
N TRP A 111 -11.36 -4.54 10.02
CA TRP A 111 -11.51 -3.11 9.72
C TRP A 111 -12.58 -2.92 8.66
N LEU A 112 -13.62 -2.17 8.97
CA LEU A 112 -14.59 -1.73 7.98
C LEU A 112 -14.12 -0.40 7.38
N GLY A 113 -13.78 -0.42 6.09
CA GLY A 113 -13.42 0.77 5.34
C GLY A 113 -14.61 1.31 4.57
N LEU A 114 -15.01 2.56 4.84
CA LEU A 114 -16.11 3.24 4.18
C LEU A 114 -15.60 4.45 3.41
N LEU A 115 -16.04 4.60 2.16
CA LEU A 115 -15.94 5.86 1.40
C LEU A 115 -17.33 6.49 1.34
N SER A 116 -17.40 7.77 1.63
CA SER A 116 -18.64 8.52 1.62
C SER A 116 -18.47 9.82 0.84
N ASP A 117 -19.43 10.12 -0.03
CA ASP A 117 -19.50 11.41 -0.73
C ASP A 117 -20.12 12.47 0.19
N THR A 118 -19.45 12.73 1.30
CA THR A 118 -19.82 13.72 2.32
C THR A 118 -18.63 14.64 2.62
N ARG A 119 -18.94 15.80 3.16
CA ARG A 119 -17.91 16.69 3.69
C ARG A 119 -17.09 15.97 4.78
N THR A 120 -15.80 16.27 4.80
CA THR A 120 -14.91 15.77 5.84
C THR A 120 -15.27 16.34 7.22
N VAL A 121 -15.02 15.55 8.26
CA VAL A 121 -15.21 16.00 9.67
C VAL A 121 -14.14 17.00 10.08
N ALA A 122 -12.94 16.90 9.50
CA ALA A 122 -11.82 17.82 9.69
C ALA A 122 -10.89 17.78 8.48
N HIS A 123 -10.06 18.80 8.30
CA HIS A 123 -9.04 18.81 7.27
C HIS A 123 -7.89 17.85 7.58
N GLU A 124 -7.62 17.64 8.86
CA GLU A 124 -6.62 16.67 9.30
C GLU A 124 -7.23 15.30 9.58
N VAL A 125 -6.36 14.30 9.64
CA VAL A 125 -6.76 12.96 10.08
C VAL A 125 -7.16 13.00 11.55
N VAL A 126 -8.32 12.41 11.85
CA VAL A 126 -8.85 12.27 13.21
C VAL A 126 -8.84 10.80 13.60
N TYR A 127 -8.20 10.50 14.71
CA TYR A 127 -8.28 9.21 15.41
C TYR A 127 -9.22 9.39 16.59
N ALA A 128 -10.35 8.73 16.59
CA ALA A 128 -11.34 8.80 17.65
C ALA A 128 -11.45 7.46 18.37
N ASN A 129 -11.34 7.48 19.70
CA ASN A 129 -11.58 6.32 20.55
C ASN A 129 -12.63 6.68 21.60
N THR A 130 -13.71 5.90 21.66
CA THR A 130 -14.84 6.11 22.57
C THR A 130 -15.29 4.80 23.16
N ALA A 131 -16.19 4.83 24.13
CA ALA A 131 -16.82 3.65 24.69
C ALA A 131 -17.57 2.79 23.64
N ARG A 132 -17.91 3.36 22.47
CA ARG A 132 -18.55 2.67 21.35
C ARG A 132 -17.57 2.05 20.35
N GLY A 133 -16.28 2.30 20.50
CA GLY A 133 -15.23 1.77 19.64
C GLY A 133 -14.34 2.85 19.06
N PHE A 134 -13.56 2.44 18.09
CA PHE A 134 -12.56 3.27 17.37
C PHE A 134 -13.11 3.71 16.02
N ALA A 135 -12.77 4.93 15.62
CA ALA A 135 -12.97 5.42 14.27
C ALA A 135 -11.76 6.25 13.80
N LEU A 136 -11.33 6.04 12.55
CA LEU A 136 -10.40 6.91 11.87
C LEU A 136 -11.15 7.65 10.77
N CYS A 137 -11.05 8.98 10.78
CA CYS A 137 -11.66 9.84 9.77
C CYS A 137 -10.57 10.54 8.97
N SER A 138 -10.61 10.44 7.66
CA SER A 138 -9.65 11.10 6.78
C SER A 138 -10.35 11.77 5.59
N MET A 139 -9.86 12.94 5.22
CA MET A 139 -10.28 13.65 4.02
C MET A 139 -9.67 12.98 2.79
N ARG A 140 -10.51 12.74 1.76
CA ARG A 140 -10.05 12.33 0.42
C ARG A 140 -10.15 13.47 -0.58
N SER A 141 -11.18 14.31 -0.42
CA SER A 141 -11.37 15.57 -1.11
C SER A 141 -12.29 16.45 -0.25
N MET A 142 -12.62 17.64 -0.70
CA MET A 142 -13.57 18.52 0.01
C MET A 142 -14.99 17.94 0.07
N THR A 143 -15.30 16.95 -0.75
CA THR A 143 -16.62 16.31 -0.84
C THR A 143 -16.61 14.82 -0.62
N ARG A 144 -15.44 14.22 -0.30
CA ARG A 144 -15.32 12.78 -0.07
C ARG A 144 -14.48 12.49 1.16
N SER A 145 -15.02 11.68 2.04
CA SER A 145 -14.40 11.23 3.27
C SER A 145 -14.18 9.73 3.27
N ARG A 146 -13.14 9.30 3.96
CA ARG A 146 -12.87 7.90 4.25
C ARG A 146 -12.89 7.66 5.75
N TYR A 147 -13.58 6.60 6.15
CA TYR A 147 -13.67 6.15 7.54
C TYR A 147 -13.14 4.73 7.66
N TYR A 148 -12.47 4.45 8.76
CA TYR A 148 -12.21 3.10 9.25
C TYR A 148 -12.87 2.94 10.61
N ILE A 149 -13.61 1.84 10.77
CA ILE A 149 -14.38 1.52 11.98
C ILE A 149 -14.06 0.09 12.40
#